data_f3f6010109ef774b48c95385d222109d
#
_entry.id   f3f6010109ef774b48c95385d222109d
#
_cell.length_a   1.000
_cell.length_b   1.000
_cell.length_c   1.000
_cell.angle_alpha   90.00
_cell.angle_beta   90.00
_cell.angle_gamma   90.00
#
_symmetry.space_group_name_H-M   'P 1'
#
loop_
_entity.id
_entity.type
_entity.pdbx_description
1 polymer ?
#
loop_
_entity_poly.entity_id
_entity_poly.type
_entity_poly.pdbx_seq_one_letter_code
_entity_poly.pdbx_strand_id
1 'polypeptide(L)'
;MSELINNSENRKKKLKELILRLHKGDSEQEVRQELIQSLTNIPYGEVVEVEQELISEGLPEQEVLKLCDVHSAVLKGNIDLTTVKKIPDGHPVDVFIKENKELNQLCQSIEQSLMELESSDAVDIPKLTLKLRGQFNALFDVDKHYQRKEYLLFPFLEKQGITGPPKVMWGKHDEIRELIKGSIELLQTEGISRDELIASSEIVLRPAIKGVMEMIIKEEEILFPMALDKLTEADWYEIHKQQLEIGFCLYDPPTKWKPSWVEGSELQELNKTAENIQLPTGSFSVEELLAILNTLPVDITFVDKNDKVKYFSQSPERIFQRNRAILNRDVRLCHPPASAHIVDKIIEDFKSGKASRAPFWINIGGNLIHIEYFALRNEKGEYLGVLEVSHNVSVYRKLEGEQRILSYSK
;
A
#
# COMPACT_ATOMS: atom_id res chain seq x y z
N MET A 1 -33.27 -19.80 -8.40
CA MET A 1 -31.99 -19.32 -9.03
C MET A 1 -32.22 -18.17 -9.99
N SER A 2 -33.16 -18.18 -10.90
CA SER A 2 -33.40 -17.07 -11.86
C SER A 2 -33.85 -15.74 -11.20
N GLU A 3 -34.65 -15.77 -10.15
CA GLU A 3 -35.09 -14.56 -9.42
C GLU A 3 -33.95 -13.90 -8.62
N LEU A 4 -33.05 -14.69 -8.02
CA LEU A 4 -31.90 -14.17 -7.29
C LEU A 4 -30.89 -13.50 -8.24
N ILE A 5 -30.68 -14.08 -9.42
CA ILE A 5 -29.80 -13.51 -10.46
C ILE A 5 -30.39 -12.21 -11.00
N ASN A 6 -31.70 -12.17 -11.29
CA ASN A 6 -32.37 -10.93 -11.73
C ASN A 6 -32.33 -9.83 -10.67
N ASN A 7 -32.43 -10.18 -9.40
CA ASN A 7 -32.33 -9.21 -8.30
C ASN A 7 -30.91 -8.64 -8.15
N SER A 8 -29.86 -9.46 -8.31
CA SER A 8 -28.46 -9.01 -8.29
C SER A 8 -28.16 -8.06 -9.45
N GLU A 9 -28.55 -8.41 -10.67
CA GLU A 9 -28.35 -7.56 -11.87
C GLU A 9 -29.07 -6.21 -11.73
N ASN A 10 -30.30 -6.20 -11.20
CA ASN A 10 -31.05 -4.98 -10.97
C ASN A 10 -30.43 -4.12 -9.86
N ARG A 11 -29.92 -4.74 -8.77
CA ARG A 11 -29.19 -4.01 -7.71
C ARG A 11 -27.91 -3.38 -8.25
N LYS A 12 -27.08 -4.14 -8.96
CA LYS A 12 -25.83 -3.62 -9.58
C LYS A 12 -26.11 -2.47 -10.53
N LYS A 13 -27.14 -2.60 -11.39
CA LYS A 13 -27.53 -1.53 -12.30
C LYS A 13 -27.96 -0.25 -11.56
N LYS A 14 -28.76 -0.40 -10.49
CA LYS A 14 -29.19 0.74 -9.67
C LYS A 14 -28.04 1.37 -8.90
N LEU A 15 -27.16 0.56 -8.32
CA LEU A 15 -25.95 1.02 -7.64
C LEU A 15 -25.04 1.80 -8.60
N LYS A 16 -24.82 1.28 -9.80
CA LYS A 16 -24.07 1.96 -10.85
C LYS A 16 -24.66 3.31 -11.24
N GLU A 17 -26.00 3.37 -11.41
CA GLU A 17 -26.70 4.63 -11.66
C GLU A 17 -26.46 5.67 -10.55
N LEU A 18 -26.59 5.25 -9.28
CA LEU A 18 -26.41 6.12 -8.12
C LEU A 18 -24.96 6.62 -8.01
N ILE A 19 -23.96 5.75 -8.24
CA ILE A 19 -22.56 6.12 -8.27
C ILE A 19 -22.31 7.15 -9.38
N LEU A 20 -22.81 6.93 -10.60
CA LEU A 20 -22.65 7.85 -11.72
C LEU A 20 -23.33 9.22 -11.48
N ARG A 21 -24.39 9.26 -10.70
CA ARG A 21 -25.04 10.52 -10.32
C ARG A 21 -24.18 11.35 -9.37
N LEU A 22 -23.50 10.71 -8.43
CA LEU A 22 -22.49 11.36 -7.58
C LEU A 22 -21.38 11.99 -8.43
N HIS A 23 -20.91 11.28 -9.47
CA HIS A 23 -19.93 11.81 -10.41
C HIS A 23 -20.43 13.00 -11.23
N LYS A 24 -21.74 13.13 -11.41
CA LYS A 24 -22.36 14.28 -12.09
C LYS A 24 -22.61 15.46 -11.16
N GLY A 25 -22.33 15.31 -9.85
CA GLY A 25 -22.47 16.38 -8.87
C GLY A 25 -23.80 16.41 -8.12
N ASP A 26 -24.59 15.31 -8.16
CA ASP A 26 -25.79 15.19 -7.35
C ASP A 26 -25.43 15.22 -5.84
N SER A 27 -26.36 15.69 -5.02
CA SER A 27 -26.18 15.77 -3.57
C SER A 27 -25.96 14.38 -2.93
N GLU A 28 -24.89 14.25 -2.14
CA GLU A 28 -24.58 13.03 -1.36
C GLU A 28 -25.77 12.60 -0.50
N GLN A 29 -26.45 13.53 0.14
CA GLN A 29 -27.62 13.25 0.99
C GLN A 29 -28.80 12.70 0.20
N GLU A 30 -29.08 13.23 -0.99
CA GLU A 30 -30.16 12.77 -1.85
C GLU A 30 -29.88 11.37 -2.37
N VAL A 31 -28.67 11.13 -2.86
CA VAL A 31 -28.26 9.81 -3.37
C VAL A 31 -28.28 8.77 -2.26
N ARG A 32 -27.82 9.12 -1.05
CA ARG A 32 -27.88 8.22 0.11
C ARG A 32 -29.30 7.87 0.52
N GLN A 33 -30.22 8.85 0.54
CA GLN A 33 -31.65 8.58 0.85
C GLN A 33 -32.28 7.64 -0.17
N GLU A 34 -32.00 7.84 -1.45
CA GLU A 34 -32.50 6.98 -2.52
C GLU A 34 -31.89 5.56 -2.43
N LEU A 35 -30.59 5.45 -2.09
CA LEU A 35 -29.96 4.17 -1.89
C LEU A 35 -30.63 3.38 -0.74
N ILE A 36 -30.82 4.02 0.42
CA ILE A 36 -31.49 3.40 1.58
C ILE A 36 -32.93 2.96 1.25
N GLN A 37 -33.65 3.74 0.43
CA GLN A 37 -35.02 3.41 0.03
C GLN A 37 -35.10 2.30 -1.01
N SER A 38 -34.13 2.22 -1.93
CA SER A 38 -34.18 1.31 -3.09
C SER A 38 -33.31 0.07 -2.93
N LEU A 39 -32.28 0.12 -2.09
CA LEU A 39 -31.31 -0.94 -1.91
C LEU A 39 -31.02 -1.14 -0.40
N THR A 40 -31.44 -2.26 0.15
CA THR A 40 -31.12 -2.68 1.51
C THR A 40 -30.21 -3.90 1.48
N ASN A 41 -29.24 -3.99 2.38
CA ASN A 41 -28.32 -5.13 2.52
C ASN A 41 -27.61 -5.48 1.20
N ILE A 42 -26.83 -4.53 0.66
CA ILE A 42 -26.07 -4.72 -0.58
C ILE A 42 -24.90 -5.67 -0.29
N PRO A 43 -24.78 -6.81 -0.99
CA PRO A 43 -23.59 -7.65 -0.86
C PRO A 43 -22.34 -6.87 -1.27
N TYR A 44 -21.28 -6.89 -0.43
CA TYR A 44 -20.03 -6.17 -0.71
C TYR A 44 -19.42 -6.52 -2.08
N GLY A 45 -19.58 -7.79 -2.54
CA GLY A 45 -19.12 -8.22 -3.86
C GLY A 45 -19.78 -7.47 -5.00
N GLU A 46 -21.05 -7.07 -4.89
CA GLU A 46 -21.75 -6.29 -5.93
C GLU A 46 -21.21 -4.85 -6.01
N VAL A 47 -20.77 -4.28 -4.89
CA VAL A 47 -20.12 -2.95 -4.86
C VAL A 47 -18.81 -2.99 -5.65
N VAL A 48 -17.95 -3.97 -5.34
CA VAL A 48 -16.66 -4.16 -6.01
C VAL A 48 -16.82 -4.40 -7.51
N GLU A 49 -17.78 -5.25 -7.90
CA GLU A 49 -18.06 -5.54 -9.31
C GLU A 49 -18.49 -4.29 -10.08
N VAL A 50 -19.35 -3.46 -9.49
CA VAL A 50 -19.82 -2.21 -10.11
C VAL A 50 -18.68 -1.20 -10.24
N GLU A 51 -17.82 -1.05 -9.23
CA GLU A 51 -16.66 -0.15 -9.30
C GLU A 51 -15.66 -0.60 -10.35
N GLN A 52 -15.36 -1.91 -10.44
CA GLN A 52 -14.48 -2.45 -11.47
C GLN A 52 -15.08 -2.28 -12.88
N GLU A 53 -16.38 -2.45 -13.04
CA GLU A 53 -17.08 -2.24 -14.31
C GLU A 53 -16.98 -0.78 -14.74
N LEU A 54 -17.20 0.18 -13.85
CA LEU A 54 -17.07 1.61 -14.13
C LEU A 54 -15.66 2.00 -14.59
N ILE A 55 -14.63 1.46 -13.92
CA ILE A 55 -13.23 1.67 -14.34
C ILE A 55 -12.98 1.05 -15.73
N SER A 56 -13.48 -0.15 -15.99
CA SER A 56 -13.32 -0.83 -17.27
C SER A 56 -14.04 -0.12 -18.42
N GLU A 57 -15.13 0.59 -18.14
CA GLU A 57 -15.87 1.41 -19.08
C GLU A 57 -15.23 2.79 -19.36
N GLY A 58 -14.09 3.08 -18.72
CA GLY A 58 -13.28 4.26 -18.98
C GLY A 58 -13.52 5.41 -18.00
N LEU A 59 -14.15 5.15 -16.84
CA LEU A 59 -14.16 6.14 -15.76
C LEU A 59 -12.72 6.33 -15.27
N PRO A 60 -12.16 7.57 -15.30
CA PRO A 60 -10.79 7.80 -14.87
C PRO A 60 -10.59 7.38 -13.41
N GLU A 61 -9.52 6.65 -13.12
CA GLU A 61 -9.18 6.20 -11.75
C GLU A 61 -9.12 7.39 -10.76
N GLN A 62 -8.66 8.55 -11.21
CA GLN A 62 -8.61 9.77 -10.40
C GLN A 62 -10.02 10.28 -10.02
N GLU A 63 -11.01 10.09 -10.86
CA GLU A 63 -12.39 10.43 -10.54
C GLU A 63 -12.98 9.46 -9.51
N VAL A 64 -12.68 8.17 -9.65
CA VAL A 64 -13.08 7.15 -8.64
C VAL A 64 -12.43 7.49 -7.29
N LEU A 65 -11.16 7.86 -7.28
CA LEU A 65 -10.42 8.26 -6.07
C LEU A 65 -11.07 9.47 -5.38
N LYS A 66 -11.41 10.52 -6.13
CA LYS A 66 -12.04 11.73 -5.58
C LYS A 66 -13.37 11.47 -4.89
N LEU A 67 -14.17 10.56 -5.43
CA LEU A 67 -15.51 10.26 -4.94
C LEU A 67 -15.59 9.01 -4.06
N CYS A 68 -14.46 8.34 -3.83
CA CYS A 68 -14.38 7.15 -2.99
C CYS A 68 -14.92 7.41 -1.57
N ASP A 69 -14.66 8.59 -1.00
CA ASP A 69 -15.14 8.96 0.34
C ASP A 69 -16.65 9.16 0.35
N VAL A 70 -17.20 9.78 -0.72
CA VAL A 70 -18.64 9.98 -0.92
C VAL A 70 -19.33 8.63 -1.10
N HIS A 71 -18.78 7.73 -1.91
CA HIS A 71 -19.31 6.37 -2.09
C HIS A 71 -19.36 5.61 -0.77
N SER A 72 -18.29 5.66 0.00
CA SER A 72 -18.21 4.98 1.31
C SER A 72 -19.20 5.55 2.31
N ALA A 73 -19.38 6.89 2.35
CA ALA A 73 -20.34 7.54 3.22
C ALA A 73 -21.79 7.15 2.88
N VAL A 74 -22.09 7.00 1.58
CA VAL A 74 -23.42 6.58 1.10
C VAL A 74 -23.69 5.11 1.44
N LEU A 75 -22.69 4.24 1.31
CA LEU A 75 -22.80 2.79 1.51
C LEU A 75 -22.73 2.37 2.98
N LYS A 76 -22.22 3.22 3.85
CA LYS A 76 -22.00 2.92 5.28
C LYS A 76 -23.25 2.39 5.97
N GLY A 77 -23.13 1.19 6.55
CA GLY A 77 -24.22 0.51 7.28
C GLY A 77 -25.30 -0.13 6.40
N ASN A 78 -25.11 -0.14 5.05
CA ASN A 78 -26.03 -0.80 4.11
C ASN A 78 -25.40 -2.03 3.44
N ILE A 79 -24.18 -2.41 3.82
CA ILE A 79 -23.48 -3.59 3.29
C ILE A 79 -23.84 -4.82 4.12
N ASP A 80 -24.14 -5.92 3.44
CA ASP A 80 -24.43 -7.21 4.10
C ASP A 80 -23.12 -7.96 4.40
N LEU A 81 -22.80 -8.08 5.67
CA LEU A 81 -21.63 -8.80 6.20
C LEU A 81 -21.99 -10.17 6.80
N THR A 82 -23.22 -10.63 6.70
CA THR A 82 -23.68 -11.88 7.35
C THR A 82 -23.03 -13.14 6.81
N THR A 83 -22.47 -13.07 5.60
CA THR A 83 -21.78 -14.19 4.92
C THR A 83 -20.28 -14.23 5.18
N VAL A 84 -19.72 -13.28 5.94
CA VAL A 84 -18.26 -13.20 6.17
C VAL A 84 -17.78 -14.40 7.00
N LYS A 85 -16.70 -15.04 6.53
CA LYS A 85 -16.09 -16.21 7.20
C LYS A 85 -15.58 -15.83 8.59
N LYS A 86 -15.72 -16.74 9.56
CA LYS A 86 -15.17 -16.55 10.90
C LYS A 86 -13.63 -16.48 10.80
N ILE A 87 -13.05 -15.41 11.34
CA ILE A 87 -11.62 -15.13 11.31
C ILE A 87 -10.97 -15.77 12.55
N PRO A 88 -9.94 -16.65 12.38
CA PRO A 88 -9.18 -17.19 13.50
C PRO A 88 -8.33 -16.13 14.19
N ASP A 89 -8.07 -16.29 15.49
CA ASP A 89 -7.16 -15.42 16.23
C ASP A 89 -5.74 -15.45 15.66
N GLY A 90 -5.10 -14.28 15.51
CA GLY A 90 -3.77 -14.12 14.91
C GLY A 90 -3.72 -14.23 13.37
N HIS A 91 -4.86 -14.52 12.71
CA HIS A 91 -4.95 -14.42 11.25
C HIS A 91 -4.63 -12.99 10.78
N PRO A 92 -4.00 -12.78 9.61
CA PRO A 92 -3.68 -11.43 9.15
C PRO A 92 -4.84 -10.42 9.20
N VAL A 93 -6.05 -10.84 8.84
CA VAL A 93 -7.24 -9.97 8.92
C VAL A 93 -7.64 -9.68 10.38
N ASP A 94 -7.54 -10.66 11.29
CA ASP A 94 -7.77 -10.43 12.72
C ASP A 94 -6.80 -9.39 13.29
N VAL A 95 -5.53 -9.46 12.88
CA VAL A 95 -4.52 -8.47 13.26
C VAL A 95 -4.87 -7.09 12.72
N PHE A 96 -5.23 -6.96 11.46
CA PHE A 96 -5.68 -5.69 10.87
C PHE A 96 -6.88 -5.09 11.61
N ILE A 97 -7.88 -5.89 11.95
CA ILE A 97 -9.07 -5.43 12.70
C ILE A 97 -8.69 -4.95 14.11
N LYS A 98 -7.77 -5.62 14.78
CA LYS A 98 -7.27 -5.20 16.10
C LYS A 98 -6.49 -3.89 16.03
N GLU A 99 -5.66 -3.72 15.00
CA GLU A 99 -4.99 -2.45 14.74
C GLU A 99 -5.99 -1.32 14.42
N ASN A 100 -7.00 -1.60 13.63
CA ASN A 100 -8.09 -0.64 13.33
C ASN A 100 -8.78 -0.17 14.61
N LYS A 101 -8.99 -1.07 15.58
CA LYS A 101 -9.55 -0.71 16.87
C LYS A 101 -8.65 0.26 17.64
N GLU A 102 -7.34 0.01 17.70
CA GLU A 102 -6.39 0.90 18.34
C GLU A 102 -6.28 2.25 17.62
N LEU A 103 -6.24 2.24 16.29
CA LEU A 103 -6.27 3.45 15.46
C LEU A 103 -7.52 4.30 15.72
N ASN A 104 -8.69 3.65 15.77
CA ASN A 104 -9.95 4.34 16.05
C ASN A 104 -9.97 4.98 17.46
N GLN A 105 -9.46 4.28 18.48
CA GLN A 105 -9.32 4.83 19.83
C GLN A 105 -8.37 6.03 19.86
N LEU A 106 -7.24 5.96 19.15
CA LEU A 106 -6.30 7.06 19.04
C LEU A 106 -6.92 8.26 18.33
N CYS A 107 -7.63 8.06 17.21
CA CYS A 107 -8.36 9.11 16.49
C CYS A 107 -9.39 9.79 17.39
N GLN A 108 -10.17 9.03 18.17
CA GLN A 108 -11.11 9.57 19.15
C GLN A 108 -10.42 10.38 20.24
N SER A 109 -9.26 9.93 20.72
CA SER A 109 -8.45 10.65 21.71
C SER A 109 -7.91 11.98 21.16
N ILE A 110 -7.52 12.02 19.87
CA ILE A 110 -7.10 13.26 19.20
C ILE A 110 -8.28 14.21 19.09
N GLU A 111 -9.45 13.72 18.64
CA GLU A 111 -10.65 14.56 18.52
C GLU A 111 -11.07 15.16 19.85
N GLN A 112 -10.99 14.40 20.93
CA GLN A 112 -11.24 14.93 22.29
C GLN A 112 -10.26 16.07 22.65
N SER A 113 -8.98 15.95 22.25
CA SER A 113 -7.98 17.00 22.48
C SER A 113 -8.28 18.25 21.65
N LEU A 114 -8.82 18.09 20.43
CA LEU A 114 -9.25 19.23 19.60
C LEU A 114 -10.52 19.90 20.14
N MET A 115 -11.47 19.12 20.66
CA MET A 115 -12.66 19.67 21.34
C MET A 115 -12.28 20.43 22.62
N GLU A 116 -11.28 20.00 23.38
CA GLU A 116 -10.73 20.72 24.52
C GLU A 116 -10.21 22.11 24.11
N LEU A 117 -9.50 22.18 22.96
CA LEU A 117 -8.99 23.43 22.39
C LEU A 117 -10.11 24.45 22.09
N GLU A 118 -11.26 23.97 21.62
CA GLU A 118 -12.38 24.81 21.21
C GLU A 118 -13.25 25.27 22.40
N SER A 119 -13.40 24.42 23.41
CA SER A 119 -14.37 24.60 24.48
C SER A 119 -13.91 25.53 25.58
N SER A 120 -12.62 25.88 25.69
CA SER A 120 -12.08 26.66 26.81
C SER A 120 -10.96 27.61 26.39
N ASP A 121 -11.09 28.88 26.78
CA ASP A 121 -10.02 29.89 26.62
C ASP A 121 -8.86 29.73 27.62
N ALA A 122 -9.02 28.88 28.63
CA ALA A 122 -8.03 28.65 29.68
C ALA A 122 -7.08 27.49 29.37
N VAL A 123 -7.10 26.96 28.12
CA VAL A 123 -6.26 25.82 27.71
C VAL A 123 -4.79 26.25 27.64
N ASP A 124 -3.91 25.46 28.21
CA ASP A 124 -2.45 25.59 28.08
C ASP A 124 -2.04 25.11 26.68
N ILE A 125 -1.93 26.06 25.72
CA ILE A 125 -1.65 25.78 24.32
C ILE A 125 -0.33 25.02 24.11
N PRO A 126 0.81 25.41 24.72
CA PRO A 126 2.05 24.65 24.63
C PRO A 126 1.91 23.18 25.06
N LYS A 127 1.22 22.94 26.17
CA LYS A 127 0.99 21.59 26.69
C LYS A 127 0.08 20.77 25.76
N LEU A 128 -0.99 21.39 25.28
CA LEU A 128 -1.92 20.73 24.34
C LEU A 128 -1.24 20.41 23.00
N THR A 129 -0.47 21.33 22.44
CA THR A 129 0.31 21.14 21.21
C THR A 129 1.30 19.98 21.38
N LEU A 130 1.99 19.89 22.51
CA LEU A 130 2.88 18.76 22.80
C LEU A 130 2.12 17.43 22.88
N LYS A 131 0.93 17.42 23.52
CA LYS A 131 0.06 16.25 23.58
C LYS A 131 -0.39 15.81 22.18
N LEU A 132 -0.91 16.74 21.38
CA LEU A 132 -1.33 16.49 19.99
C LEU A 132 -0.18 15.97 19.13
N ARG A 133 1.02 16.57 19.25
CA ARG A 133 2.22 16.10 18.55
C ARG A 133 2.56 14.66 18.90
N GLY A 134 2.48 14.28 20.17
CA GLY A 134 2.67 12.88 20.60
C GLY A 134 1.64 11.94 20.00
N GLN A 135 0.37 12.36 19.96
CA GLN A 135 -0.72 11.58 19.38
C GLN A 135 -0.58 11.43 17.85
N PHE A 136 -0.22 12.48 17.09
CA PHE A 136 -0.01 12.40 15.66
C PHE A 136 1.25 11.60 15.29
N ASN A 137 2.32 11.67 16.11
CA ASN A 137 3.47 10.79 15.93
C ASN A 137 3.09 9.31 16.12
N ALA A 138 2.23 9.00 17.11
CA ALA A 138 1.70 7.65 17.27
C ALA A 138 0.78 7.26 16.11
N LEU A 139 -0.06 8.19 15.61
CA LEU A 139 -0.94 7.94 14.46
C LEU A 139 -0.17 7.65 13.18
N PHE A 140 1.04 8.20 13.02
CA PHE A 140 1.88 7.92 11.86
C PHE A 140 2.30 6.45 11.75
N ASP A 141 2.19 5.68 12.83
CA ASP A 141 2.41 4.22 12.81
C ASP A 141 1.43 3.47 11.89
N VAL A 142 0.32 4.12 11.49
CA VAL A 142 -0.62 3.63 10.47
C VAL A 142 0.07 3.32 9.13
N ASP A 143 1.23 3.92 8.87
CA ASP A 143 2.02 3.64 7.67
C ASP A 143 2.41 2.16 7.56
N LYS A 144 2.76 1.49 8.65
CA LYS A 144 3.03 0.04 8.66
C LYS A 144 1.78 -0.78 8.29
N HIS A 145 0.62 -0.37 8.79
CA HIS A 145 -0.67 -0.97 8.46
C HIS A 145 -0.98 -0.85 6.96
N TYR A 146 -0.77 0.34 6.39
CA TYR A 146 -0.95 0.59 4.96
C TYR A 146 0.06 -0.18 4.10
N GLN A 147 1.35 -0.16 4.47
CA GLN A 147 2.39 -0.90 3.75
C GLN A 147 2.10 -2.42 3.71
N ARG A 148 1.58 -3.01 4.78
CA ARG A 148 1.21 -4.44 4.77
C ARG A 148 0.08 -4.73 3.79
N LYS A 149 -0.88 -3.83 3.63
CA LYS A 149 -1.91 -3.97 2.60
C LYS A 149 -1.31 -3.80 1.20
N GLU A 150 -0.57 -2.73 0.97
CA GLU A 150 0.01 -2.38 -0.33
C GLU A 150 0.99 -3.44 -0.84
N TYR A 151 1.84 -3.95 0.03
CA TYR A 151 2.94 -4.85 -0.36
C TYR A 151 2.65 -6.32 -0.11
N LEU A 152 1.73 -6.67 0.79
CA LEU A 152 1.42 -8.07 1.09
C LEU A 152 0.03 -8.47 0.59
N LEU A 153 -1.04 -7.72 0.91
CA LEU A 153 -2.41 -8.11 0.58
C LEU A 153 -2.78 -7.82 -0.88
N PHE A 154 -2.54 -6.60 -1.35
CA PHE A 154 -2.93 -6.17 -2.71
C PHE A 154 -2.34 -7.05 -3.82
N PRO A 155 -1.06 -7.47 -3.78
CA PRO A 155 -0.51 -8.37 -4.80
C PRO A 155 -1.27 -9.68 -4.95
N PHE A 156 -1.83 -10.22 -3.87
CA PHE A 156 -2.62 -11.45 -3.94
C PHE A 156 -4.02 -11.20 -4.53
N LEU A 157 -4.65 -10.07 -4.20
CA LEU A 157 -5.92 -9.66 -4.82
C LEU A 157 -5.77 -9.40 -6.33
N GLU A 158 -4.70 -8.73 -6.72
CA GLU A 158 -4.37 -8.46 -8.13
C GLU A 158 -4.15 -9.74 -8.95
N LYS A 159 -3.55 -10.78 -8.36
CA LYS A 159 -3.45 -12.12 -8.96
C LYS A 159 -4.82 -12.75 -9.24
N GLN A 160 -5.83 -12.38 -8.46
CA GLN A 160 -7.22 -12.79 -8.65
C GLN A 160 -8.00 -11.87 -9.60
N GLY A 161 -7.32 -10.91 -10.26
CA GLY A 161 -7.93 -9.97 -11.18
C GLY A 161 -8.59 -8.75 -10.52
N ILE A 162 -8.41 -8.57 -9.21
CA ILE A 162 -8.98 -7.45 -8.45
C ILE A 162 -7.94 -6.35 -8.35
N THR A 163 -8.03 -5.32 -9.19
CA THR A 163 -7.06 -4.22 -9.27
C THR A 163 -7.62 -2.86 -8.87
N GLY A 164 -8.93 -2.64 -9.01
CA GLY A 164 -9.59 -1.37 -8.72
C GLY A 164 -9.45 -0.94 -7.25
N PRO A 165 -10.02 -1.69 -6.29
CA PRO A 165 -9.92 -1.36 -4.87
C PRO A 165 -8.49 -1.17 -4.36
N PRO A 166 -7.50 -2.04 -4.68
CA PRO A 166 -6.11 -1.83 -4.33
C PRO A 166 -5.55 -0.47 -4.77
N LYS A 167 -5.77 -0.07 -6.02
CA LYS A 167 -5.26 1.20 -6.56
C LYS A 167 -5.88 2.41 -5.88
N VAL A 168 -7.22 2.39 -5.71
CA VAL A 168 -7.95 3.49 -5.06
C VAL A 168 -7.52 3.64 -3.61
N MET A 169 -7.41 2.53 -2.87
CA MET A 169 -6.99 2.55 -1.48
C MET A 169 -5.54 3.02 -1.32
N TRP A 170 -4.63 2.62 -2.21
CA TRP A 170 -3.26 3.11 -2.18
C TRP A 170 -3.20 4.64 -2.35
N GLY A 171 -3.93 5.18 -3.32
CA GLY A 171 -4.01 6.64 -3.49
C GLY A 171 -4.49 7.35 -2.24
N LYS A 172 -5.51 6.79 -1.55
CA LYS A 172 -6.00 7.34 -0.27
C LYS A 172 -5.00 7.19 0.88
N HIS A 173 -4.24 6.10 0.93
CA HIS A 173 -3.17 5.96 1.91
C HIS A 173 -2.13 7.07 1.76
N ASP A 174 -1.76 7.42 0.50
CA ASP A 174 -0.79 8.50 0.24
C ASP A 174 -1.34 9.85 0.68
N GLU A 175 -2.62 10.17 0.38
CA GLU A 175 -3.27 11.40 0.86
C GLU A 175 -3.25 11.48 2.40
N ILE A 176 -3.58 10.39 3.09
CA ILE A 176 -3.59 10.33 4.55
C ILE A 176 -2.18 10.49 5.12
N ARG A 177 -1.17 9.85 4.53
CA ARG A 177 0.25 10.02 4.90
C ARG A 177 0.68 11.49 4.86
N GLU A 178 0.34 12.19 3.78
CA GLU A 178 0.69 13.61 3.63
C GLU A 178 -0.04 14.49 4.66
N LEU A 179 -1.32 14.22 4.94
CA LEU A 179 -2.07 14.94 5.97
C LEU A 179 -1.47 14.71 7.38
N ILE A 180 -1.07 13.48 7.72
CA ILE A 180 -0.45 13.18 9.01
C ILE A 180 0.93 13.84 9.11
N LYS A 181 1.76 13.81 8.07
CA LYS A 181 3.05 14.50 8.03
C LYS A 181 2.89 16.01 8.20
N GLY A 182 1.98 16.62 7.43
CA GLY A 182 1.66 18.04 7.55
C GLY A 182 1.15 18.41 8.95
N SER A 183 0.37 17.52 9.58
CA SER A 183 -0.07 17.69 10.98
C SER A 183 1.10 17.70 11.96
N ILE A 184 2.06 16.77 11.79
CA ILE A 184 3.25 16.68 12.65
C ILE A 184 4.13 17.92 12.47
N GLU A 185 4.36 18.36 11.24
CA GLU A 185 5.16 19.56 10.91
C GLU A 185 4.51 20.82 11.52
N LEU A 186 3.19 20.98 11.36
CA LEU A 186 2.44 22.07 11.97
C LEU A 186 2.62 22.11 13.49
N LEU A 187 2.46 20.96 14.14
CA LEU A 187 2.56 20.83 15.61
C LEU A 187 4.00 20.95 16.14
N GLN A 188 5.01 21.09 15.27
CA GLN A 188 6.39 21.43 15.60
C GLN A 188 6.64 22.94 15.61
N THR A 189 5.70 23.75 15.09
CA THR A 189 5.84 25.21 15.04
C THR A 189 5.87 25.78 16.45
N GLU A 190 6.96 26.47 16.79
CA GLU A 190 7.10 27.13 18.08
C GLU A 190 6.20 28.37 18.17
N GLY A 191 5.52 28.53 19.32
CA GLY A 191 4.72 29.73 19.59
C GLY A 191 3.41 29.81 18.82
N ILE A 192 2.90 28.70 18.29
CA ILE A 192 1.59 28.66 17.62
C ILE A 192 0.50 29.21 18.55
N SER A 193 -0.28 30.16 18.08
CA SER A 193 -1.40 30.71 18.83
C SER A 193 -2.61 29.78 18.85
N ARG A 194 -3.54 30.03 19.77
CA ARG A 194 -4.79 29.26 19.84
C ARG A 194 -5.60 29.35 18.55
N ASP A 195 -5.75 30.55 18.01
CA ASP A 195 -6.55 30.78 16.80
C ASP A 195 -5.93 30.10 15.57
N GLU A 196 -4.60 30.14 15.44
CA GLU A 196 -3.88 29.42 14.39
C GLU A 196 -4.05 27.91 14.54
N LEU A 197 -4.00 27.36 15.75
CA LEU A 197 -4.18 25.94 16.00
C LEU A 197 -5.62 25.50 15.71
N ILE A 198 -6.65 26.32 16.06
CA ILE A 198 -8.05 26.07 15.70
C ILE A 198 -8.22 26.07 14.18
N ALA A 199 -7.73 27.11 13.49
CA ALA A 199 -7.84 27.19 12.03
C ALA A 199 -7.16 25.99 11.36
N SER A 200 -5.99 25.61 11.84
CA SER A 200 -5.23 24.47 11.32
C SER A 200 -5.89 23.12 11.63
N SER A 201 -6.65 23.04 12.74
CA SER A 201 -7.37 21.80 13.09
C SER A 201 -8.39 21.44 12.01
N GLU A 202 -9.09 22.42 11.46
CA GLU A 202 -10.09 22.22 10.40
C GLU A 202 -9.48 21.85 9.04
N ILE A 203 -8.28 22.38 8.75
CA ILE A 203 -7.67 22.25 7.42
C ILE A 203 -6.79 20.99 7.31
N VAL A 204 -6.12 20.57 8.41
CA VAL A 204 -5.12 19.50 8.36
C VAL A 204 -5.38 18.41 9.41
N LEU A 205 -5.58 18.78 10.70
CA LEU A 205 -5.63 17.78 11.77
C LEU A 205 -6.87 16.89 11.69
N ARG A 206 -8.05 17.47 11.57
CA ARG A 206 -9.32 16.73 11.42
C ARG A 206 -9.41 15.95 10.10
N PRO A 207 -9.03 16.51 8.95
CA PRO A 207 -8.96 15.74 7.71
C PRO A 207 -8.06 14.50 7.81
N ALA A 208 -6.92 14.57 8.51
CA ALA A 208 -6.06 13.41 8.74
C ALA A 208 -6.76 12.30 9.54
N ILE A 209 -7.40 12.66 10.67
CA ILE A 209 -8.16 11.72 11.50
C ILE A 209 -9.32 11.12 10.72
N LYS A 210 -10.09 11.97 10.04
CA LYS A 210 -11.22 11.56 9.22
C LYS A 210 -10.80 10.56 8.15
N GLY A 211 -9.70 10.83 7.45
CA GLY A 211 -9.16 9.94 6.43
C GLY A 211 -8.82 8.54 6.98
N VAL A 212 -8.18 8.46 8.16
CA VAL A 212 -7.90 7.19 8.83
C VAL A 212 -9.19 6.45 9.18
N MET A 213 -10.18 7.14 9.77
CA MET A 213 -11.45 6.51 10.18
C MET A 213 -12.27 6.03 8.98
N GLU A 214 -12.28 6.77 7.88
CA GLU A 214 -12.94 6.35 6.64
C GLU A 214 -12.24 5.15 5.99
N MET A 215 -10.90 5.08 6.09
CA MET A 215 -10.15 3.94 5.60
C MET A 215 -10.49 2.67 6.40
N ILE A 216 -10.59 2.75 7.73
CA ILE A 216 -11.03 1.63 8.58
C ILE A 216 -12.37 1.06 8.10
N ILE A 217 -13.34 1.91 7.79
CA ILE A 217 -14.65 1.48 7.30
C ILE A 217 -14.53 0.73 5.97
N LYS A 218 -13.75 1.26 5.02
CA LYS A 218 -13.52 0.62 3.72
C LYS A 218 -12.85 -0.75 3.84
N GLU A 219 -11.94 -0.88 4.78
CA GLU A 219 -11.26 -2.14 5.08
C GLU A 219 -12.21 -3.18 5.65
N GLU A 220 -12.96 -2.83 6.68
CA GLU A 220 -13.79 -3.77 7.41
C GLU A 220 -15.07 -4.14 6.65
N GLU A 221 -15.65 -3.20 5.92
CA GLU A 221 -16.91 -3.43 5.20
C GLU A 221 -16.70 -3.98 3.77
N ILE A 222 -15.54 -3.72 3.12
CA ILE A 222 -15.33 -4.09 1.71
C ILE A 222 -14.07 -4.94 1.53
N LEU A 223 -12.89 -4.42 1.91
CA LEU A 223 -11.62 -5.04 1.55
C LEU A 223 -11.44 -6.41 2.22
N PHE A 224 -11.61 -6.49 3.54
CA PHE A 224 -11.36 -7.73 4.28
C PHE A 224 -12.39 -8.83 3.96
N PRO A 225 -13.70 -8.57 3.89
CA PRO A 225 -14.66 -9.57 3.42
C PRO A 225 -14.33 -10.11 2.03
N MET A 226 -14.04 -9.21 1.09
CA MET A 226 -13.65 -9.59 -0.27
C MET A 226 -12.36 -10.43 -0.29
N ALA A 227 -11.34 -10.04 0.47
CA ALA A 227 -10.08 -10.76 0.53
C ALA A 227 -10.25 -12.16 1.14
N LEU A 228 -11.06 -12.29 2.20
CA LEU A 228 -11.37 -13.59 2.82
C LEU A 228 -12.09 -14.55 1.87
N ASP A 229 -12.89 -14.04 0.96
CA ASP A 229 -13.59 -14.86 -0.03
C ASP A 229 -12.70 -15.27 -1.21
N LYS A 230 -11.80 -14.39 -1.62
CA LYS A 230 -10.99 -14.57 -2.84
C LYS A 230 -9.67 -15.27 -2.60
N LEU A 231 -9.08 -15.11 -1.41
CA LEU A 231 -7.78 -15.68 -1.10
C LEU A 231 -7.91 -17.02 -0.39
N THR A 232 -6.95 -17.91 -0.70
CA THR A 232 -6.84 -19.22 -0.06
C THR A 232 -6.11 -19.13 1.28
N GLU A 233 -6.22 -20.15 2.14
CA GLU A 233 -5.42 -20.25 3.37
C GLU A 233 -3.91 -20.22 3.10
N ALA A 234 -3.46 -20.75 1.96
CA ALA A 234 -2.06 -20.71 1.56
C ALA A 234 -1.60 -19.29 1.24
N ASP A 235 -2.43 -18.47 0.56
CA ASP A 235 -2.15 -17.07 0.29
C ASP A 235 -2.04 -16.28 1.61
N TRP A 236 -2.98 -16.49 2.53
CA TRP A 236 -2.95 -15.87 3.86
C TRP A 236 -1.74 -16.26 4.69
N TYR A 237 -1.29 -17.52 4.56
CA TYR A 237 -0.07 -17.96 5.27
C TYR A 237 1.18 -17.30 4.70
N GLU A 238 1.27 -17.10 3.38
CA GLU A 238 2.37 -16.33 2.78
C GLU A 238 2.36 -14.87 3.23
N ILE A 239 1.20 -14.22 3.34
CA ILE A 239 1.05 -12.88 3.92
C ILE A 239 1.53 -12.89 5.37
N HIS A 240 1.06 -13.85 6.18
CA HIS A 240 1.42 -13.98 7.60
C HIS A 240 2.94 -14.07 7.82
N LYS A 241 3.64 -14.86 7.02
CA LYS A 241 5.10 -15.04 7.15
C LYS A 241 5.90 -13.74 6.90
N GLN A 242 5.39 -12.87 6.05
CA GLN A 242 6.10 -11.66 5.62
C GLN A 242 5.73 -10.41 6.44
N GLN A 243 4.63 -10.44 7.19
CA GLN A 243 4.14 -9.25 7.90
C GLN A 243 5.12 -8.71 8.96
N LEU A 244 5.97 -9.58 9.55
CA LEU A 244 7.00 -9.17 10.52
C LEU A 244 8.11 -8.31 9.89
N GLU A 245 8.35 -8.42 8.59
CA GLU A 245 9.35 -7.61 7.89
C GLU A 245 8.95 -6.12 7.85
N ILE A 246 7.63 -5.83 7.86
CA ILE A 246 7.09 -4.47 7.88
C ILE A 246 6.79 -4.02 9.31
N GLY A 247 6.33 -4.95 10.16
CA GLY A 247 5.90 -4.69 11.52
C GLY A 247 4.41 -4.37 11.65
N PHE A 248 3.99 -4.09 12.89
CA PHE A 248 2.60 -3.89 13.27
C PHE A 248 2.33 -2.45 13.71
N CYS A 249 1.08 -2.03 13.63
CA CYS A 249 0.62 -0.69 13.96
C CYS A 249 -0.11 -0.70 15.31
N LEU A 250 0.44 -0.04 16.33
CA LEU A 250 -0.18 0.14 17.65
C LEU A 250 -0.64 -1.15 18.38
N TYR A 251 -0.50 -2.29 17.77
CA TYR A 251 -0.89 -3.60 18.29
C TYR A 251 0.19 -4.63 17.97
N ASP A 252 0.65 -5.36 18.98
CA ASP A 252 1.61 -6.45 18.81
C ASP A 252 0.88 -7.79 18.98
N PRO A 253 0.69 -8.58 17.92
CA PRO A 253 -0.09 -9.81 18.00
C PRO A 253 0.61 -10.87 18.85
N PRO A 254 -0.01 -11.34 19.94
CA PRO A 254 0.59 -12.34 20.84
C PRO A 254 0.61 -13.74 20.24
N THR A 255 -0.21 -14.00 19.23
CA THR A 255 -0.45 -15.32 18.66
C THR A 255 0.07 -15.39 17.24
N LYS A 256 0.90 -16.42 16.95
CA LYS A 256 1.31 -16.77 15.58
C LYS A 256 0.26 -17.68 14.97
N TRP A 257 -0.51 -17.18 14.02
CA TRP A 257 -1.46 -18.00 13.28
C TRP A 257 -0.75 -18.96 12.33
N LYS A 258 -1.26 -20.21 12.30
CA LYS A 258 -0.86 -21.21 11.30
C LYS A 258 -2.10 -21.93 10.79
N PRO A 259 -2.21 -22.21 9.48
CA PRO A 259 -3.26 -23.08 8.96
C PRO A 259 -3.09 -24.51 9.50
N SER A 260 -4.21 -25.24 9.62
CA SER A 260 -4.22 -26.59 10.17
C SER A 260 -3.35 -27.62 9.44
N TRP A 261 -3.08 -27.40 8.15
CA TRP A 261 -2.25 -28.27 7.32
C TRP A 261 -0.74 -28.07 7.51
N VAL A 262 -0.29 -26.99 8.18
CA VAL A 262 1.13 -26.70 8.41
C VAL A 262 1.72 -27.53 9.54
N GLU A 263 0.93 -28.03 10.47
CA GLU A 263 1.42 -28.82 11.62
C GLU A 263 2.11 -30.16 11.25
N GLY A 264 2.05 -30.58 9.96
CA GLY A 264 2.68 -31.79 9.45
C GLY A 264 3.85 -31.59 8.47
N SER A 265 4.18 -30.36 8.04
CA SER A 265 5.06 -30.14 6.89
C SER A 265 6.34 -29.30 7.16
N GLU A 266 6.72 -29.07 8.40
CA GLU A 266 7.93 -28.28 8.71
C GLU A 266 9.28 -28.94 8.30
N LEU A 267 9.29 -30.05 7.54
CA LEU A 267 10.50 -30.80 7.17
C LEU A 267 10.70 -31.07 5.68
N GLN A 268 10.13 -30.26 4.79
CA GLN A 268 10.53 -30.30 3.38
C GLN A 268 10.97 -28.93 2.88
N GLU A 269 12.01 -28.36 3.50
CA GLU A 269 12.87 -27.43 2.78
C GLU A 269 13.57 -28.21 1.64
N LEU A 270 13.31 -27.73 0.45
CA LEU A 270 13.82 -28.19 -0.82
C LEU A 270 15.33 -28.44 -0.78
N ASN A 271 15.72 -29.71 -0.62
CA ASN A 271 16.97 -30.21 -1.16
C ASN A 271 16.83 -30.27 -2.70
N LYS A 272 16.88 -29.11 -3.34
CA LYS A 272 17.22 -29.03 -4.77
C LYS A 272 18.73 -29.15 -4.86
N THR A 273 19.20 -30.26 -5.36
CA THR A 273 20.56 -30.45 -5.88
C THR A 273 20.95 -29.23 -6.70
N ALA A 274 21.98 -28.53 -6.24
CA ALA A 274 22.47 -27.32 -6.88
C ALA A 274 23.02 -27.66 -8.27
N GLU A 275 22.24 -27.48 -9.31
CA GLU A 275 22.75 -27.41 -10.67
C GLU A 275 23.52 -26.10 -10.81
N ASN A 276 24.80 -26.19 -11.20
CA ASN A 276 25.60 -25.03 -11.49
C ASN A 276 25.04 -24.28 -12.70
N ILE A 277 24.91 -22.97 -12.57
CA ILE A 277 24.54 -22.08 -13.68
C ILE A 277 25.82 -21.82 -14.50
N GLN A 278 25.88 -22.42 -15.70
CA GLN A 278 26.99 -22.23 -16.61
C GLN A 278 26.81 -20.92 -17.40
N LEU A 279 27.82 -20.06 -17.33
CA LEU A 279 27.95 -18.83 -18.11
C LEU A 279 29.14 -18.93 -19.07
N PRO A 280 29.26 -18.05 -20.10
CA PRO A 280 30.38 -18.09 -21.06
C PRO A 280 31.74 -17.94 -20.41
N THR A 281 31.83 -17.24 -19.27
CA THR A 281 33.10 -16.92 -18.59
C THR A 281 33.30 -17.68 -17.28
N GLY A 282 32.43 -18.64 -16.94
CA GLY A 282 32.52 -19.40 -15.70
C GLY A 282 31.20 -20.01 -15.26
N SER A 283 31.15 -20.53 -14.04
CA SER A 283 29.93 -21.11 -13.49
C SER A 283 29.75 -20.70 -12.04
N PHE A 284 28.50 -20.68 -11.59
CA PHE A 284 28.13 -20.42 -10.21
C PHE A 284 27.14 -21.48 -9.75
N SER A 285 27.24 -21.88 -8.50
CA SER A 285 26.08 -22.47 -7.82
C SER A 285 25.01 -21.39 -7.59
N VAL A 286 23.77 -21.81 -7.36
CA VAL A 286 22.68 -20.86 -7.03
C VAL A 286 23.02 -20.06 -5.77
N GLU A 287 23.66 -20.70 -4.78
CA GLU A 287 24.09 -20.06 -3.53
C GLU A 287 25.15 -18.98 -3.76
N GLU A 288 26.17 -19.26 -4.57
CA GLU A 288 27.22 -18.29 -4.93
C GLU A 288 26.63 -17.10 -5.70
N LEU A 289 25.79 -17.33 -6.69
CA LEU A 289 25.14 -16.28 -7.45
C LEU A 289 24.28 -15.38 -6.56
N LEU A 290 23.52 -16.00 -5.64
CA LEU A 290 22.66 -15.27 -4.69
C LEU A 290 23.52 -14.43 -3.74
N ALA A 291 24.61 -14.99 -3.20
CA ALA A 291 25.55 -14.30 -2.33
C ALA A 291 26.17 -13.08 -3.04
N ILE A 292 26.62 -13.24 -4.30
CA ILE A 292 27.17 -12.16 -5.11
C ILE A 292 26.13 -11.04 -5.27
N LEU A 293 24.91 -11.36 -5.73
CA LEU A 293 23.86 -10.37 -5.99
C LEU A 293 23.44 -9.63 -4.73
N ASN A 294 23.46 -10.28 -3.56
CA ASN A 294 23.08 -9.66 -2.29
C ASN A 294 24.23 -8.90 -1.60
N THR A 295 25.49 -9.12 -2.03
CA THR A 295 26.67 -8.43 -1.47
C THR A 295 27.00 -7.13 -2.24
N LEU A 296 26.52 -6.99 -3.48
CA LEU A 296 26.74 -5.78 -4.25
C LEU A 296 26.18 -4.56 -3.49
N PRO A 297 26.92 -3.43 -3.45
CA PRO A 297 26.50 -2.21 -2.76
C PRO A 297 25.39 -1.45 -3.51
N VAL A 298 24.50 -2.18 -4.15
CA VAL A 298 23.36 -1.68 -4.93
C VAL A 298 22.13 -2.57 -4.73
N ASP A 299 20.97 -1.98 -4.77
CA ASP A 299 19.73 -2.73 -4.89
C ASP A 299 19.43 -3.01 -6.36
N ILE A 300 19.08 -4.24 -6.65
CA ILE A 300 18.76 -4.69 -8.01
C ILE A 300 17.31 -5.18 -8.03
N THR A 301 16.55 -4.74 -9.04
CA THR A 301 15.23 -5.30 -9.36
C THR A 301 15.17 -5.61 -10.85
N PHE A 302 14.82 -6.85 -11.21
CA PHE A 302 14.64 -7.27 -12.60
C PHE A 302 13.15 -7.44 -12.92
N VAL A 303 12.73 -6.76 -13.99
CA VAL A 303 11.39 -6.83 -14.59
C VAL A 303 11.50 -7.47 -15.97
N ASP A 304 10.72 -8.51 -16.25
CA ASP A 304 10.79 -9.22 -17.53
C ASP A 304 10.14 -8.45 -18.70
N LYS A 305 10.27 -8.99 -19.90
CA LYS A 305 9.69 -8.42 -21.12
C LYS A 305 8.16 -8.29 -21.11
N ASN A 306 7.49 -8.97 -20.18
CA ASN A 306 6.04 -8.91 -19.97
C ASN A 306 5.67 -7.97 -18.83
N ASP A 307 6.60 -7.09 -18.41
CA ASP A 307 6.45 -6.08 -17.37
C ASP A 307 6.21 -6.67 -15.96
N LYS A 308 6.64 -7.92 -15.72
CA LYS A 308 6.49 -8.61 -14.43
C LYS A 308 7.79 -8.59 -13.65
N VAL A 309 7.72 -8.25 -12.36
CA VAL A 309 8.86 -8.35 -11.45
C VAL A 309 9.26 -9.82 -11.30
N LYS A 310 10.51 -10.16 -11.62
CA LYS A 310 11.03 -11.52 -11.58
C LYS A 310 12.06 -11.76 -10.48
N TYR A 311 12.83 -10.75 -10.14
CA TYR A 311 13.90 -10.86 -9.16
C TYR A 311 14.15 -9.52 -8.49
N PHE A 312 14.56 -9.55 -7.24
CA PHE A 312 15.18 -8.44 -6.53
C PHE A 312 16.24 -8.96 -5.57
N SER A 313 17.35 -8.20 -5.40
CA SER A 313 18.39 -8.53 -4.42
C SER A 313 17.91 -8.26 -3.00
N GLN A 314 18.47 -8.98 -2.04
CA GLN A 314 18.23 -8.80 -0.61
C GLN A 314 19.51 -8.33 0.08
N SER A 315 19.96 -7.11 -0.23
CA SER A 315 21.12 -6.51 0.43
C SER A 315 20.75 -6.07 1.86
N PRO A 316 21.71 -6.08 2.81
CA PRO A 316 21.45 -5.62 4.19
C PRO A 316 21.05 -4.13 4.28
N GLU A 317 21.50 -3.33 3.35
CA GLU A 317 21.28 -1.86 3.29
C GLU A 317 20.26 -1.48 2.21
N ARG A 318 19.22 -2.31 2.03
CA ARG A 318 18.24 -2.08 0.98
C ARG A 318 17.53 -0.74 1.14
N ILE A 319 17.56 0.06 0.06
CA ILE A 319 17.00 1.42 0.02
C ILE A 319 15.48 1.39 -0.04
N PHE A 320 14.94 0.59 -0.99
CA PHE A 320 13.49 0.43 -1.18
C PHE A 320 13.05 -0.94 -0.67
N GLN A 321 12.17 -0.96 0.31
CA GLN A 321 11.62 -2.19 0.84
C GLN A 321 10.93 -3.00 -0.28
N ARG A 322 11.25 -4.28 -0.36
CA ARG A 322 10.64 -5.24 -1.28
C ARG A 322 10.37 -6.54 -0.52
N ASN A 323 9.24 -7.14 -0.77
CA ASN A 323 8.91 -8.47 -0.24
C ASN A 323 8.56 -9.43 -1.37
N ARG A 324 8.52 -10.71 -1.07
CA ARG A 324 8.30 -11.77 -2.08
C ARG A 324 6.94 -11.69 -2.76
N ALA A 325 5.97 -11.01 -2.18
CA ALA A 325 4.63 -10.85 -2.76
C ALA A 325 4.64 -10.07 -4.09
N ILE A 326 5.66 -9.21 -4.32
CA ILE A 326 5.78 -8.48 -5.59
C ILE A 326 6.22 -9.36 -6.77
N LEU A 327 6.72 -10.58 -6.53
CA LEU A 327 7.14 -11.46 -7.61
C LEU A 327 5.96 -11.83 -8.52
N ASN A 328 6.18 -11.68 -9.83
CA ASN A 328 5.19 -11.79 -10.90
C ASN A 328 4.10 -10.69 -10.91
N ARG A 329 4.19 -9.70 -10.03
CA ARG A 329 3.34 -8.50 -10.06
C ARG A 329 3.70 -7.64 -11.28
N ASP A 330 2.70 -6.96 -11.85
CA ASP A 330 2.96 -5.93 -12.86
C ASP A 330 3.75 -4.77 -12.22
N VAL A 331 4.82 -4.34 -12.88
CA VAL A 331 5.70 -3.30 -12.32
C VAL A 331 4.97 -1.98 -12.09
N ARG A 332 3.95 -1.67 -12.87
CA ARG A 332 3.11 -0.47 -12.70
C ARG A 332 2.40 -0.45 -11.35
N LEU A 333 2.01 -1.63 -10.89
CA LEU A 333 1.33 -1.82 -9.60
C LEU A 333 2.31 -1.81 -8.39
N CYS A 334 3.62 -1.81 -8.65
CA CYS A 334 4.65 -1.67 -7.62
C CYS A 334 4.98 -0.20 -7.31
N HIS A 335 4.29 0.74 -7.96
CA HIS A 335 4.50 2.18 -7.80
C HIS A 335 3.20 2.88 -7.41
N PRO A 336 3.28 3.94 -6.61
CA PRO A 336 2.13 4.79 -6.32
C PRO A 336 1.47 5.29 -7.61
N PRO A 337 0.15 5.44 -7.66
CA PRO A 337 -0.56 5.92 -8.85
C PRO A 337 -0.01 7.23 -9.42
N ALA A 338 0.49 8.13 -8.55
CA ALA A 338 1.09 9.40 -8.94
C ALA A 338 2.36 9.24 -9.81
N SER A 339 3.09 8.14 -9.70
CA SER A 339 4.33 7.89 -10.46
C SER A 339 4.21 6.79 -11.52
N ALA A 340 3.09 6.07 -11.59
CA ALA A 340 2.90 4.97 -12.52
C ALA A 340 3.09 5.38 -14.00
N HIS A 341 2.65 6.60 -14.38
CA HIS A 341 2.82 7.13 -15.73
C HIS A 341 4.29 7.31 -16.16
N ILE A 342 5.21 7.55 -15.20
CA ILE A 342 6.66 7.66 -15.47
C ILE A 342 7.19 6.27 -15.78
N VAL A 343 6.76 5.25 -15.03
CA VAL A 343 7.13 3.86 -15.26
C VAL A 343 6.66 3.38 -16.63
N ASP A 344 5.43 3.68 -17.01
CA ASP A 344 4.90 3.38 -18.34
C ASP A 344 5.78 3.97 -19.44
N LYS A 345 6.10 5.26 -19.31
CA LYS A 345 6.93 5.96 -20.28
C LYS A 345 8.31 5.32 -20.44
N ILE A 346 8.97 4.95 -19.33
CA ILE A 346 10.29 4.28 -19.37
C ILE A 346 10.17 2.95 -20.10
N ILE A 347 9.17 2.14 -19.79
CA ILE A 347 8.96 0.83 -20.41
C ILE A 347 8.71 0.96 -21.92
N GLU A 348 7.86 1.88 -22.34
CA GLU A 348 7.57 2.15 -23.75
C GLU A 348 8.82 2.62 -24.52
N ASP A 349 9.55 3.59 -23.97
CA ASP A 349 10.78 4.11 -24.56
C ASP A 349 11.86 3.00 -24.68
N PHE A 350 11.92 2.07 -23.71
CA PHE A 350 12.84 0.94 -23.74
C PHE A 350 12.39 -0.16 -24.73
N LYS A 351 11.12 -0.53 -24.76
CA LYS A 351 10.59 -1.51 -25.70
C LYS A 351 10.73 -1.06 -27.14
N SER A 352 10.47 0.22 -27.42
CA SER A 352 10.60 0.79 -28.75
C SER A 352 12.05 1.03 -29.19
N GLY A 353 13.02 0.92 -28.28
CA GLY A 353 14.44 1.22 -28.55
C GLY A 353 14.78 2.70 -28.60
N LYS A 354 13.87 3.59 -28.22
CA LYS A 354 14.07 5.03 -28.17
C LYS A 354 15.08 5.42 -27.09
N ALA A 355 15.12 4.67 -25.98
CA ALA A 355 16.10 4.82 -24.91
C ALA A 355 16.57 3.44 -24.44
N SER A 356 17.76 3.39 -23.82
CA SER A 356 18.31 2.19 -23.18
C SER A 356 18.68 2.43 -21.70
N ARG A 357 18.65 3.68 -21.27
CA ARG A 357 18.99 4.11 -19.89
C ARG A 357 18.07 5.24 -19.47
N ALA A 358 17.69 5.25 -18.18
CA ALA A 358 16.91 6.32 -17.56
C ALA A 358 17.45 6.57 -16.13
N PRO A 359 18.35 7.55 -15.93
CA PRO A 359 18.89 7.87 -14.62
C PRO A 359 17.99 8.87 -13.88
N PHE A 360 17.86 8.65 -12.56
CA PHE A 360 17.21 9.53 -11.60
C PHE A 360 18.08 9.67 -10.35
N TRP A 361 17.86 10.72 -9.58
CA TRP A 361 18.43 10.82 -8.24
C TRP A 361 17.49 11.59 -7.31
N ILE A 362 17.38 11.12 -6.09
CA ILE A 362 16.50 11.67 -5.07
C ILE A 362 17.22 11.75 -3.72
N ASN A 363 16.71 12.58 -2.81
CA ASN A 363 17.18 12.62 -1.44
C ASN A 363 16.17 11.88 -0.54
N ILE A 364 16.64 10.87 0.20
CA ILE A 364 15.84 10.12 1.18
C ILE A 364 16.61 10.12 2.50
N GLY A 365 16.03 10.65 3.57
CA GLY A 365 16.64 10.63 4.90
C GLY A 365 18.03 11.25 4.96
N GLY A 366 18.30 12.29 4.17
CA GLY A 366 19.62 12.94 4.08
C GLY A 366 20.64 12.21 3.18
N ASN A 367 20.25 11.11 2.56
CA ASN A 367 21.09 10.36 1.62
C ASN A 367 20.72 10.68 0.18
N LEU A 368 21.72 10.87 -0.68
CA LEU A 368 21.55 10.97 -2.12
C LEU A 368 21.50 9.57 -2.72
N ILE A 369 20.34 9.21 -3.24
CA ILE A 369 20.10 7.93 -3.89
C ILE A 369 20.12 8.15 -5.40
N HIS A 370 20.99 7.42 -6.09
CA HIS A 370 21.00 7.33 -7.54
C HIS A 370 20.24 6.08 -7.97
N ILE A 371 19.27 6.25 -8.84
CA ILE A 371 18.43 5.17 -9.39
C ILE A 371 18.64 5.17 -10.89
N GLU A 372 18.95 4.03 -11.48
CA GLU A 372 19.13 3.93 -12.91
C GLU A 372 18.41 2.70 -13.46
N TYR A 373 17.65 2.91 -14.51
CA TYR A 373 16.96 1.86 -15.25
C TYR A 373 17.72 1.56 -16.53
N PHE A 374 17.88 0.26 -16.83
CA PHE A 374 18.56 -0.24 -18.02
C PHE A 374 17.64 -1.16 -18.81
N ALA A 375 17.53 -0.91 -20.12
CA ALA A 375 16.90 -1.87 -21.03
C ALA A 375 17.85 -3.05 -21.26
N LEU A 376 17.47 -4.24 -20.81
CA LEU A 376 18.24 -5.45 -21.09
C LEU A 376 17.88 -6.03 -22.45
N ARG A 377 18.91 -6.41 -23.23
CA ARG A 377 18.77 -7.03 -24.54
C ARG A 377 19.75 -8.20 -24.68
N ASN A 378 19.37 -9.20 -25.45
CA ASN A 378 20.28 -10.28 -25.80
C ASN A 378 21.23 -9.87 -26.95
N GLU A 379 22.12 -10.77 -27.34
CA GLU A 379 23.09 -10.55 -28.43
C GLU A 379 22.43 -10.24 -29.78
N LYS A 380 21.18 -10.64 -29.98
CA LYS A 380 20.39 -10.34 -31.19
C LYS A 380 19.67 -8.99 -31.11
N GLY A 381 19.82 -8.25 -30.00
CA GLY A 381 19.15 -6.99 -29.78
C GLY A 381 17.70 -7.11 -29.29
N GLU A 382 17.21 -8.32 -29.04
CA GLU A 382 15.84 -8.54 -28.57
C GLU A 382 15.71 -8.09 -27.11
N TYR A 383 14.61 -7.37 -26.80
CA TYR A 383 14.34 -6.86 -25.49
C TYR A 383 13.98 -7.98 -24.49
N LEU A 384 14.73 -8.04 -23.39
CA LEU A 384 14.56 -9.04 -22.32
C LEU A 384 13.79 -8.49 -21.11
N GLY A 385 13.85 -7.17 -20.90
CA GLY A 385 13.23 -6.55 -19.74
C GLY A 385 13.99 -5.30 -19.26
N VAL A 386 13.70 -4.89 -18.02
CA VAL A 386 14.32 -3.75 -17.36
C VAL A 386 15.09 -4.22 -16.12
N LEU A 387 16.29 -3.70 -15.96
CA LEU A 387 17.04 -3.78 -14.71
C LEU A 387 16.99 -2.40 -14.04
N GLU A 388 16.45 -2.35 -12.82
CA GLU A 388 16.57 -1.21 -11.91
C GLU A 388 17.79 -1.42 -11.00
N VAL A 389 18.62 -0.40 -10.88
CA VAL A 389 19.76 -0.38 -9.96
C VAL A 389 19.64 0.88 -9.11
N SER A 390 19.57 0.72 -7.79
CA SER A 390 19.52 1.83 -6.84
C SER A 390 20.77 1.83 -5.96
N HIS A 391 21.39 2.99 -5.77
CA HIS A 391 22.66 3.12 -5.07
C HIS A 391 22.67 4.35 -4.17
N ASN A 392 23.05 4.18 -2.88
CA ASN A 392 23.35 5.31 -2.01
C ASN A 392 24.73 5.87 -2.33
N VAL A 393 24.77 6.99 -3.05
CA VAL A 393 26.01 7.62 -3.48
C VAL A 393 26.54 8.69 -2.52
N SER A 394 25.91 8.88 -1.36
CA SER A 394 26.29 9.90 -0.37
C SER A 394 27.72 9.72 0.12
N VAL A 395 28.18 8.48 0.32
CA VAL A 395 29.52 8.15 0.78
C VAL A 395 30.55 8.52 -0.30
N TYR A 396 30.27 8.19 -1.56
CA TYR A 396 31.17 8.45 -2.69
C TYR A 396 31.36 9.93 -2.97
N ARG A 397 30.35 10.76 -2.69
CA ARG A 397 30.48 12.24 -2.83
C ARG A 397 31.44 12.89 -1.84
N LYS A 398 31.84 12.17 -0.79
CA LYS A 398 32.77 12.65 0.25
C LYS A 398 34.20 12.17 0.03
N LEU A 399 34.44 11.33 -0.99
CA LEU A 399 35.79 10.84 -1.30
C LEU A 399 36.61 11.93 -1.96
N GLU A 400 37.82 12.14 -1.46
CA GLU A 400 38.81 13.08 -1.99
C GLU A 400 40.13 12.34 -2.21
N GLY A 401 40.86 12.72 -3.28
CA GLY A 401 42.16 12.15 -3.61
C GLY A 401 42.08 10.67 -3.98
N GLU A 402 43.14 9.92 -3.61
CA GLU A 402 43.29 8.50 -3.92
C GLU A 402 43.58 7.69 -2.63
N GLN A 403 42.96 6.52 -2.52
CA GLN A 403 43.31 5.53 -1.49
C GLN A 403 43.89 4.28 -2.16
N ARG A 404 45.22 4.19 -2.21
CA ARG A 404 45.95 3.08 -2.87
C ARG A 404 46.38 1.98 -1.90
N ILE A 405 46.36 2.25 -0.60
CA ILE A 405 46.74 1.30 0.45
C ILE A 405 45.50 0.78 1.16
N LEU A 406 45.46 -0.54 1.37
CA LEU A 406 44.39 -1.20 2.12
C LEU A 406 44.33 -0.64 3.53
N SER A 407 43.18 -0.08 3.92
CA SER A 407 42.85 0.23 5.31
C SER A 407 41.49 -0.29 5.63
N TYR A 408 41.36 -1.09 6.70
CA TYR A 408 40.08 -1.51 7.20
C TYR A 408 39.48 -0.39 8.06
N SER A 409 38.29 0.08 7.69
CA SER A 409 37.50 0.93 8.61
C SER A 409 37.23 0.13 9.89
N LYS A 410 37.57 0.72 11.02
CA LYS A 410 37.30 0.13 12.35
C LYS A 410 35.82 0.26 12.69
#